data_8a3df5d72413932d93089b9dd916e26e
#
_entry.id   8a3df5d72413932d93089b9dd916e26e
#
_cell.length_a   1.000
_cell.length_b   1.000
_cell.length_c   1.000
_cell.angle_alpha   90.00
_cell.angle_beta   90.00
_cell.angle_gamma   90.00
#
_symmetry.space_group_name_H-M   'P 1'
#
loop_
_entity.id
_entity.type
_entity.pdbx_description
1 polymer ?
#
loop_
_entity_poly.entity_id
_entity_poly.type
_entity_poly.pdbx_seq_one_letter_code
_entity_poly.pdbx_strand_id
1 'polypeptide(L)'
;AASVAGMDRSSADYMGMLATVINALALQDAFEKMGVPTRVLSAMEMREVAEPFIRRRAIRHLEKGRIVIFAGGTGNPYFTTDSAASLRALEIKADVILKATKVNGVYTGDPVKNPDARLLRQVSFQQVLEQNLQVMDTSAIALCKDNNLPIIVFNLLVQGNILKVVHGEKVGTLIAANLTEQFSDN
;
A
#
# COMPACT_ATOMS: atom_id res chain seq x y z
N ALA A 1 8.57 14.28 -8.66
CA ALA A 1 9.30 14.53 -9.93
C ALA A 1 8.71 15.69 -10.74
N ALA A 2 7.37 15.83 -10.86
CA ALA A 2 6.76 16.92 -11.64
C ALA A 2 6.89 18.30 -10.98
N SER A 3 6.97 18.38 -9.66
CA SER A 3 7.18 19.63 -8.93
C SER A 3 8.55 20.29 -9.19
N VAL A 4 9.52 19.53 -9.66
CA VAL A 4 10.88 20.03 -9.97
C VAL A 4 10.89 20.88 -11.26
N ALA A 5 9.85 20.75 -12.10
CA ALA A 5 9.74 21.49 -13.38
C ALA A 5 8.93 22.79 -13.30
N GLY A 6 8.70 23.34 -12.09
CA GLY A 6 7.94 24.59 -11.91
C GLY A 6 6.42 24.44 -11.99
N MET A 7 5.91 23.22 -12.01
CA MET A 7 4.46 22.94 -11.95
C MET A 7 3.94 23.14 -10.53
N ASP A 8 2.72 23.68 -10.41
CA ASP A 8 2.02 23.74 -9.13
C ASP A 8 1.84 22.35 -8.52
N ARG A 9 2.05 22.24 -7.20
CA ARG A 9 2.01 20.97 -6.46
C ARG A 9 0.66 20.27 -6.60
N SER A 10 -0.44 21.00 -6.46
CA SER A 10 -1.78 20.44 -6.57
C SER A 10 -2.05 19.87 -7.94
N SER A 11 -1.63 20.57 -9.00
CA SER A 11 -1.75 20.11 -10.39
C SER A 11 -0.94 18.83 -10.62
N ALA A 12 0.30 18.76 -10.11
CA ALA A 12 1.14 17.58 -10.20
C ALA A 12 0.52 16.37 -9.47
N ASP A 13 -0.06 16.61 -8.29
CA ASP A 13 -0.73 15.57 -7.50
C ASP A 13 -1.99 15.05 -8.22
N TYR A 14 -2.80 15.92 -8.84
CA TYR A 14 -3.95 15.50 -9.67
C TYR A 14 -3.52 14.67 -10.88
N MET A 15 -2.45 15.05 -11.56
CA MET A 15 -1.90 14.24 -12.66
C MET A 15 -1.46 12.87 -12.16
N GLY A 16 -0.82 12.79 -10.99
CA GLY A 16 -0.47 11.52 -10.35
C GLY A 16 -1.69 10.67 -10.04
N MET A 17 -2.76 11.26 -9.51
CA MET A 17 -4.02 10.57 -9.24
C MET A 17 -4.65 10.03 -10.53
N LEU A 18 -4.70 10.82 -11.61
CA LEU A 18 -5.20 10.37 -12.91
C LEU A 18 -4.36 9.21 -13.47
N ALA A 19 -3.03 9.26 -13.33
CA ALA A 19 -2.16 8.16 -13.75
C ALA A 19 -2.48 6.85 -13.02
N THR A 20 -2.88 6.91 -11.73
CA THR A 20 -3.32 5.71 -11.00
C THR A 20 -4.62 5.13 -11.58
N VAL A 21 -5.52 5.96 -12.10
CA VAL A 21 -6.75 5.50 -12.76
C VAL A 21 -6.42 4.76 -14.05
N ILE A 22 -5.51 5.30 -14.87
CA ILE A 22 -5.05 4.62 -16.10
C ILE A 22 -4.48 3.24 -15.76
N ASN A 23 -3.60 3.17 -14.75
CA ASN A 23 -3.02 1.90 -14.31
C ASN A 23 -4.08 0.92 -13.77
N ALA A 24 -5.08 1.42 -13.04
CA ALA A 24 -6.16 0.61 -12.49
C ALA A 24 -7.02 -0.02 -13.58
N LEU A 25 -7.33 0.73 -14.65
CA LEU A 25 -8.09 0.21 -15.79
C LEU A 25 -7.30 -0.87 -16.54
N ALA A 26 -6.00 -0.66 -16.77
CA ALA A 26 -5.15 -1.66 -17.40
C ALA A 26 -5.07 -2.95 -16.56
N LEU A 27 -4.98 -2.81 -15.23
CA LEU A 27 -4.94 -3.94 -14.32
C LEU A 27 -6.29 -4.67 -14.26
N GLN A 28 -7.41 -3.94 -14.27
CA GLN A 28 -8.75 -4.52 -14.36
C GLN A 28 -8.91 -5.35 -15.63
N ASP A 29 -8.57 -4.80 -16.79
CA ASP A 29 -8.65 -5.50 -18.08
C ASP A 29 -7.82 -6.80 -18.06
N ALA A 30 -6.60 -6.74 -17.51
CA ALA A 30 -5.73 -7.90 -17.39
C ALA A 30 -6.35 -9.01 -16.50
N PHE A 31 -6.90 -8.65 -15.34
CA PHE A 31 -7.53 -9.63 -14.44
C PHE A 31 -8.82 -10.20 -15.03
N GLU A 32 -9.66 -9.39 -15.66
CA GLU A 32 -10.91 -9.85 -16.26
C GLU A 32 -10.65 -10.78 -17.46
N LYS A 33 -9.60 -10.55 -18.25
CA LYS A 33 -9.14 -11.49 -19.28
C LYS A 33 -8.68 -12.84 -18.71
N MET A 34 -8.23 -12.86 -17.48
CA MET A 34 -7.90 -14.11 -16.76
C MET A 34 -9.11 -14.75 -16.06
N GLY A 35 -10.32 -14.22 -16.25
CA GLY A 35 -11.53 -14.71 -15.63
C GLY A 35 -11.74 -14.28 -14.18
N VAL A 36 -10.96 -13.31 -13.69
CA VAL A 36 -11.04 -12.80 -12.30
C VAL A 36 -11.90 -11.53 -12.27
N PRO A 37 -13.12 -11.57 -11.70
CA PRO A 37 -13.99 -10.42 -11.64
C PRO A 37 -13.34 -9.27 -10.84
N THR A 38 -13.17 -8.11 -11.47
CA THR A 38 -12.46 -6.98 -10.88
C THR A 38 -13.29 -5.70 -11.02
N ARG A 39 -13.16 -4.77 -10.07
CA ARG A 39 -13.81 -3.46 -10.10
C ARG A 39 -12.82 -2.35 -9.72
N VAL A 40 -12.85 -1.26 -10.49
CA VAL A 40 -12.12 -0.04 -10.17
C VAL A 40 -13.05 0.95 -9.49
N LEU A 41 -12.67 1.42 -8.31
CA LEU A 41 -13.35 2.47 -7.57
C LEU A 41 -12.41 3.68 -7.45
N SER A 42 -12.84 4.82 -8.02
CA SER A 42 -12.04 6.04 -8.02
C SER A 42 -12.46 7.00 -6.91
N ALA A 43 -11.48 7.59 -6.22
CA ALA A 43 -11.68 8.69 -5.29
C ALA A 43 -12.04 10.01 -6.00
N MET A 44 -11.71 10.12 -7.28
CA MET A 44 -12.10 11.23 -8.14
C MET A 44 -13.34 10.81 -8.94
N GLU A 45 -14.35 11.68 -9.04
CA GLU A 45 -15.57 11.38 -9.78
C GLU A 45 -15.31 11.40 -11.30
N MET A 46 -15.46 10.23 -11.94
CA MET A 46 -15.33 10.05 -13.39
C MET A 46 -16.16 8.85 -13.83
N ARG A 47 -17.47 9.00 -13.71
CA ARG A 47 -18.48 7.91 -13.82
C ARG A 47 -18.45 7.14 -15.12
N GLU A 48 -17.97 7.74 -16.21
CA GLU A 48 -17.84 7.11 -17.52
C GLU A 48 -16.69 6.08 -17.57
N VAL A 49 -15.78 6.14 -16.58
CA VAL A 49 -14.52 5.37 -16.62
C VAL A 49 -14.42 4.40 -15.45
N ALA A 50 -14.79 4.83 -14.24
CA ALA A 50 -14.68 4.05 -13.02
C ALA A 50 -15.84 4.32 -12.06
N GLU A 51 -16.17 3.36 -11.21
CA GLU A 51 -17.17 3.56 -10.18
C GLU A 51 -16.66 4.59 -9.15
N PRO A 52 -17.51 5.55 -8.69
CA PRO A 52 -17.12 6.41 -7.59
C PRO A 52 -16.92 5.58 -6.32
N PHE A 53 -15.86 5.91 -5.57
CA PHE A 53 -15.60 5.24 -4.30
C PHE A 53 -16.72 5.51 -3.30
N ILE A 54 -17.41 4.47 -2.90
CA ILE A 54 -18.35 4.43 -1.80
C ILE A 54 -18.02 3.22 -0.94
N ARG A 55 -17.69 3.42 0.34
CA ARG A 55 -17.24 2.35 1.25
C ARG A 55 -18.13 1.11 1.20
N ARG A 56 -19.45 1.26 1.28
CA ARG A 56 -20.41 0.13 1.25
C ARG A 56 -20.36 -0.62 -0.09
N ARG A 57 -20.12 0.07 -1.17
CA ARG A 57 -19.98 -0.53 -2.51
C ARG A 57 -18.70 -1.35 -2.60
N ALA A 58 -17.58 -0.83 -2.10
CA ALA A 58 -16.33 -1.57 -2.03
C ALA A 58 -16.48 -2.88 -1.24
N ILE A 59 -17.05 -2.81 -0.03
CA ILE A 59 -17.33 -3.99 0.80
C ILE A 59 -18.19 -5.00 0.06
N ARG A 60 -19.29 -4.56 -0.60
CA ARG A 60 -20.15 -5.46 -1.35
C ARG A 60 -19.46 -6.13 -2.54
N HIS A 61 -18.48 -5.47 -3.17
CA HIS A 61 -17.68 -6.13 -4.21
C HIS A 61 -16.80 -7.20 -3.60
N LEU A 62 -16.13 -6.92 -2.48
CA LEU A 62 -15.29 -7.90 -1.77
C LEU A 62 -16.10 -9.10 -1.28
N GLU A 63 -17.30 -8.89 -0.70
CA GLU A 63 -18.22 -9.96 -0.29
C GLU A 63 -18.65 -10.86 -1.46
N LYS A 64 -18.64 -10.34 -2.69
CA LYS A 64 -18.90 -11.12 -3.91
C LYS A 64 -17.66 -11.81 -4.49
N GLY A 65 -16.55 -11.83 -3.75
CA GLY A 65 -15.29 -12.43 -4.20
C GLY A 65 -14.61 -11.71 -5.35
N ARG A 66 -14.85 -10.40 -5.51
CA ARG A 66 -14.22 -9.58 -6.56
C ARG A 66 -12.94 -8.94 -6.07
N ILE A 67 -11.98 -8.77 -6.95
CA ILE A 67 -10.87 -7.86 -6.71
C ILE A 67 -11.40 -6.41 -6.80
N VAL A 68 -10.99 -5.56 -5.87
CA VAL A 68 -11.31 -4.13 -5.89
C VAL A 68 -10.01 -3.35 -6.00
N ILE A 69 -9.91 -2.51 -7.02
CA ILE A 69 -8.78 -1.61 -7.24
C ILE A 69 -9.21 -0.20 -6.85
N PHE A 70 -8.54 0.39 -5.86
CA PHE A 70 -8.77 1.77 -5.48
C PHE A 70 -7.85 2.69 -6.27
N ALA A 71 -8.43 3.63 -7.01
CA ALA A 71 -7.72 4.59 -7.85
C ALA A 71 -7.99 6.03 -7.42
N GLY A 72 -7.16 6.96 -7.88
CA GLY A 72 -7.29 8.37 -7.54
C GLY A 72 -6.81 8.74 -6.14
N GLY A 73 -6.07 7.84 -5.47
CA GLY A 73 -5.51 8.09 -4.14
C GLY A 73 -6.57 8.41 -3.09
N THR A 74 -6.41 9.51 -2.36
CA THR A 74 -7.43 10.07 -1.45
C THR A 74 -8.47 10.92 -2.16
N GLY A 75 -8.23 11.31 -3.41
CA GLY A 75 -8.98 12.34 -4.14
C GLY A 75 -8.54 13.76 -3.80
N ASN A 76 -7.58 13.95 -2.89
CA ASN A 76 -7.10 15.25 -2.44
C ASN A 76 -5.58 15.37 -2.67
N PRO A 77 -5.10 16.54 -3.17
CA PRO A 77 -3.67 16.85 -3.24
C PRO A 77 -3.01 16.78 -1.85
N TYR A 78 -1.68 16.74 -1.84
CA TYR A 78 -0.79 16.70 -0.65
C TYR A 78 -0.77 15.38 0.12
N PHE A 79 -1.66 14.44 -0.17
CA PHE A 79 -1.62 13.10 0.38
C PHE A 79 -0.87 12.14 -0.53
N THR A 80 -0.18 11.17 0.05
CA THR A 80 0.54 10.15 -0.70
C THR A 80 -0.36 8.93 -0.99
N THR A 81 0.13 8.03 -1.84
CA THR A 81 -0.49 6.71 -2.05
C THR A 81 -0.45 5.86 -0.79
N ASP A 82 0.53 6.05 0.10
CA ASP A 82 0.62 5.34 1.39
C ASP A 82 -0.52 5.76 2.32
N SER A 83 -0.79 7.07 2.43
CA SER A 83 -1.95 7.59 3.16
C SER A 83 -3.26 7.05 2.60
N ALA A 84 -3.39 7.02 1.27
CA ALA A 84 -4.58 6.48 0.61
C ALA A 84 -4.75 4.98 0.91
N ALA A 85 -3.68 4.18 0.82
CA ALA A 85 -3.72 2.74 1.11
C ALA A 85 -4.15 2.47 2.55
N SER A 86 -3.59 3.20 3.53
CA SER A 86 -3.95 3.08 4.94
C SER A 86 -5.42 3.41 5.19
N LEU A 87 -5.90 4.51 4.60
CA LEU A 87 -7.30 4.93 4.72
C LEU A 87 -8.25 3.88 4.12
N ARG A 88 -7.99 3.43 2.89
CA ARG A 88 -8.84 2.43 2.23
C ARG A 88 -8.83 1.10 2.95
N ALA A 89 -7.69 0.63 3.44
CA ALA A 89 -7.59 -0.60 4.21
C ALA A 89 -8.47 -0.56 5.47
N LEU A 90 -8.46 0.54 6.22
CA LEU A 90 -9.32 0.73 7.38
C LEU A 90 -10.80 0.78 7.02
N GLU A 91 -11.16 1.52 5.97
CA GLU A 91 -12.55 1.66 5.52
C GLU A 91 -13.19 0.32 5.12
N ILE A 92 -12.42 -0.57 4.50
CA ILE A 92 -12.89 -1.91 4.12
C ILE A 92 -12.64 -2.98 5.18
N LYS A 93 -12.02 -2.62 6.32
CA LYS A 93 -11.63 -3.52 7.40
C LYS A 93 -10.68 -4.63 6.92
N ALA A 94 -9.64 -4.25 6.21
CA ALA A 94 -8.60 -5.17 5.82
C ALA A 94 -7.84 -5.69 7.05
N ASP A 95 -7.41 -6.95 7.00
CA ASP A 95 -6.65 -7.58 8.07
C ASP A 95 -5.19 -7.14 8.10
N VAL A 96 -4.65 -6.75 6.94
CA VAL A 96 -3.24 -6.38 6.75
C VAL A 96 -3.05 -5.51 5.51
N ILE A 97 -2.03 -4.65 5.53
CA ILE A 97 -1.52 -3.97 4.32
C ILE A 97 -0.28 -4.71 3.83
N LEU A 98 -0.27 -5.13 2.58
CA LEU A 98 0.87 -5.69 1.90
C LEU A 98 1.55 -4.60 1.06
N LYS A 99 2.67 -4.05 1.56
CA LYS A 99 3.44 -3.03 0.83
C LYS A 99 4.49 -3.69 -0.06
N ALA A 100 4.16 -3.80 -1.33
CA ALA A 100 5.06 -4.30 -2.35
C ALA A 100 6.06 -3.21 -2.78
N THR A 101 7.36 -3.48 -2.64
CA THR A 101 8.45 -2.54 -2.87
C THR A 101 9.54 -3.14 -3.76
N LYS A 102 10.61 -2.37 -4.02
CA LYS A 102 11.82 -2.85 -4.71
C LYS A 102 12.90 -3.36 -3.75
N VAL A 103 12.68 -3.26 -2.44
CA VAL A 103 13.60 -3.71 -1.39
C VAL A 103 13.03 -4.89 -0.61
N ASN A 104 13.88 -5.68 0.02
CA ASN A 104 13.44 -6.93 0.67
C ASN A 104 12.61 -6.72 1.94
N GLY A 105 12.55 -5.51 2.46
CA GLY A 105 11.81 -5.15 3.68
C GLY A 105 12.37 -3.87 4.29
N VAL A 106 12.18 -3.69 5.58
CA VAL A 106 12.67 -2.54 6.35
C VAL A 106 14.08 -2.84 6.88
N TYR A 107 14.98 -1.89 6.73
CA TYR A 107 16.36 -1.99 7.20
C TYR A 107 16.61 -1.00 8.35
N THR A 108 17.63 -1.28 9.16
CA THR A 108 18.10 -0.37 10.23
C THR A 108 18.64 0.96 9.71
N GLY A 109 18.82 1.11 8.40
CA GLY A 109 19.28 2.29 7.69
C GLY A 109 19.18 2.05 6.19
N ASP A 110 19.54 3.05 5.38
CA ASP A 110 19.54 2.91 3.91
C ASP A 110 20.64 1.91 3.48
N PRO A 111 20.29 0.73 2.94
CA PRO A 111 21.27 -0.29 2.59
C PRO A 111 22.18 0.12 1.42
N VAL A 112 21.81 1.14 0.63
CA VAL A 112 22.64 1.68 -0.45
C VAL A 112 23.75 2.58 0.09
N LYS A 113 23.47 3.30 1.19
CA LYS A 113 24.37 4.25 1.82
C LYS A 113 25.17 3.65 2.98
N ASN A 114 24.60 2.64 3.64
CA ASN A 114 25.18 2.00 4.80
C ASN A 114 25.26 0.48 4.56
N PRO A 115 26.46 -0.07 4.27
CA PRO A 115 26.66 -1.50 4.06
C PRO A 115 26.33 -2.37 5.30
N ASP A 116 26.35 -1.77 6.51
CA ASP A 116 26.03 -2.46 7.77
C ASP A 116 24.53 -2.46 8.08
N ALA A 117 23.70 -1.89 7.20
CA ALA A 117 22.25 -1.90 7.37
C ALA A 117 21.71 -3.33 7.33
N ARG A 118 21.02 -3.72 8.40
CA ARG A 118 20.45 -5.07 8.56
C ARG A 118 18.96 -5.05 8.26
N LEU A 119 18.49 -6.11 7.60
CA LEU A 119 17.07 -6.33 7.37
C LEU A 119 16.39 -6.69 8.70
N LEU A 120 15.34 -5.95 9.05
CA LEU A 120 14.51 -6.22 10.21
C LEU A 120 13.39 -7.20 9.80
N ARG A 121 13.26 -8.34 10.48
CA ARG A 121 12.18 -9.28 10.21
C ARG A 121 10.84 -8.80 10.76
N GLN A 122 10.90 -8.15 11.91
CA GLN A 122 9.75 -7.49 12.53
C GLN A 122 10.19 -6.22 13.24
N VAL A 123 9.29 -5.24 13.30
CA VAL A 123 9.53 -3.96 13.94
C VAL A 123 8.19 -3.39 14.43
N SER A 124 8.19 -2.74 15.61
CA SER A 124 6.99 -2.08 16.09
C SER A 124 6.75 -0.75 15.37
N PHE A 125 5.49 -0.31 15.30
CA PHE A 125 5.17 1.03 14.80
C PHE A 125 5.93 2.13 15.54
N GLN A 126 6.10 1.95 16.87
CA GLN A 126 6.83 2.88 17.70
C GLN A 126 8.29 3.01 17.26
N GLN A 127 8.98 1.88 17.06
CA GLN A 127 10.36 1.87 16.55
C GLN A 127 10.48 2.50 15.16
N VAL A 128 9.52 2.24 14.25
CA VAL A 128 9.50 2.87 12.92
C VAL A 128 9.48 4.39 13.04
N LEU A 129 8.64 4.94 13.93
CA LEU A 129 8.52 6.38 14.12
C LEU A 129 9.75 6.98 14.84
N GLU A 130 10.21 6.35 15.93
CA GLU A 130 11.34 6.83 16.73
C GLU A 130 12.67 6.81 15.97
N GLN A 131 12.90 5.75 15.19
CA GLN A 131 14.11 5.57 14.39
C GLN A 131 14.01 6.18 13.00
N ASN A 132 12.86 6.81 12.67
CA ASN A 132 12.58 7.40 11.35
C ASN A 132 12.89 6.43 10.19
N LEU A 133 12.47 5.16 10.33
CA LEU A 133 12.70 4.15 9.31
C LEU A 133 11.88 4.44 8.06
N GLN A 134 12.53 4.40 6.91
CA GLN A 134 11.92 4.74 5.61
C GLN A 134 11.02 3.61 5.11
N VAL A 135 9.78 3.58 5.57
CA VAL A 135 8.77 2.56 5.20
C VAL A 135 7.64 3.17 4.39
N MET A 136 6.91 4.05 5.03
CA MET A 136 5.78 4.81 4.50
C MET A 136 5.87 6.23 5.05
N ASP A 137 5.03 7.14 4.58
CA ASP A 137 4.97 8.44 5.23
C ASP A 137 4.46 8.34 6.68
N THR A 138 4.88 9.31 7.50
CA THR A 138 4.59 9.31 8.95
C THR A 138 3.10 9.28 9.24
N SER A 139 2.28 9.96 8.44
CA SER A 139 0.82 10.00 8.62
C SER A 139 0.18 8.63 8.36
N ALA A 140 0.65 7.90 7.36
CA ALA A 140 0.20 6.55 7.07
C ALA A 140 0.57 5.56 8.19
N ILE A 141 1.82 5.64 8.70
CA ILE A 141 2.28 4.82 9.84
C ILE A 141 1.48 5.13 11.10
N ALA A 142 1.24 6.41 11.41
CA ALA A 142 0.45 6.80 12.57
C ALA A 142 -0.98 6.27 12.48
N LEU A 143 -1.61 6.40 11.31
CA LEU A 143 -2.97 5.91 11.08
C LEU A 143 -3.07 4.38 11.28
N CYS A 144 -2.11 3.62 10.77
CA CYS A 144 -2.05 2.17 10.97
C CYS A 144 -1.79 1.79 12.43
N LYS A 145 -0.89 2.50 13.13
CA LYS A 145 -0.60 2.32 14.56
C LYS A 145 -1.85 2.51 15.41
N ASP A 146 -2.55 3.64 15.24
CA ASP A 146 -3.71 4.00 16.06
C ASP A 146 -4.88 3.02 15.89
N ASN A 147 -4.94 2.31 14.76
CA ASN A 147 -5.96 1.32 14.45
C ASN A 147 -5.48 -0.13 14.51
N ASN A 148 -4.24 -0.37 14.97
CA ASN A 148 -3.63 -1.71 15.04
C ASN A 148 -3.68 -2.49 13.71
N LEU A 149 -3.54 -1.81 12.57
CA LEU A 149 -3.54 -2.42 11.24
C LEU A 149 -2.10 -2.80 10.86
N PRO A 150 -1.75 -4.09 10.83
CA PRO A 150 -0.38 -4.52 10.52
C PRO A 150 -0.01 -4.25 9.07
N ILE A 151 1.29 -4.07 8.83
CA ILE A 151 1.87 -3.85 7.50
C ILE A 151 2.96 -4.88 7.27
N ILE A 152 2.97 -5.52 6.10
CA ILE A 152 4.07 -6.38 5.65
C ILE A 152 4.75 -5.71 4.48
N VAL A 153 6.04 -5.39 4.61
CA VAL A 153 6.86 -4.79 3.55
C VAL A 153 7.70 -5.87 2.90
N PHE A 154 7.60 -6.04 1.60
CA PHE A 154 8.31 -7.11 0.89
C PHE A 154 8.74 -6.69 -0.52
N ASN A 155 9.66 -7.46 -1.11
CA ASN A 155 10.17 -7.23 -2.46
C ASN A 155 9.26 -7.87 -3.51
N LEU A 156 8.62 -7.02 -4.33
CA LEU A 156 7.76 -7.43 -5.44
C LEU A 156 8.54 -8.06 -6.60
N LEU A 157 9.82 -7.68 -6.78
CA LEU A 157 10.63 -8.13 -7.92
C LEU A 157 11.12 -9.57 -7.75
N VAL A 158 11.05 -10.12 -6.54
CA VAL A 158 11.37 -11.53 -6.30
C VAL A 158 10.16 -12.38 -6.66
N GLN A 159 10.34 -13.24 -7.66
CA GLN A 159 9.29 -14.12 -8.15
C GLN A 159 8.72 -15.00 -7.03
N GLY A 160 7.40 -15.05 -6.94
CA GLY A 160 6.67 -15.85 -5.96
C GLY A 160 6.42 -15.16 -4.61
N ASN A 161 7.08 -14.02 -4.30
CA ASN A 161 6.91 -13.36 -3.00
C ASN A 161 5.46 -12.95 -2.71
N ILE A 162 4.69 -12.53 -3.72
CA ILE A 162 3.26 -12.20 -3.53
C ILE A 162 2.51 -13.43 -3.01
N LEU A 163 2.68 -14.59 -3.65
CA LEU A 163 2.02 -15.83 -3.22
C LEU A 163 2.46 -16.23 -1.80
N LYS A 164 3.75 -16.19 -1.52
CA LYS A 164 4.30 -16.50 -0.21
C LYS A 164 3.68 -15.65 0.89
N VAL A 165 3.66 -14.32 0.70
CA VAL A 165 3.08 -13.40 1.69
C VAL A 165 1.58 -13.64 1.88
N VAL A 166 0.83 -13.88 0.80
CA VAL A 166 -0.61 -14.17 0.88
C VAL A 166 -0.88 -15.51 1.59
N HIS A 167 0.01 -16.48 1.44
CA HIS A 167 -0.05 -17.77 2.19
C HIS A 167 0.50 -17.68 3.62
N GLY A 168 0.90 -16.50 4.08
CA GLY A 168 1.38 -16.30 5.46
C GLY A 168 2.83 -16.71 5.69
N GLU A 169 3.61 -16.96 4.63
CA GLU A 169 5.04 -17.23 4.80
C GLU A 169 5.77 -15.96 5.28
N LYS A 170 6.83 -16.16 6.07
CA LYS A 170 7.65 -15.09 6.65
C LYS A 170 8.54 -14.42 5.59
N VAL A 171 7.97 -13.56 4.77
CA VAL A 171 8.68 -12.80 3.73
C VAL A 171 8.70 -11.33 4.10
N GLY A 172 9.87 -10.69 4.00
CA GLY A 172 9.99 -9.27 4.23
C GLY A 172 10.02 -8.88 5.72
N THR A 173 9.37 -7.77 6.05
CA THR A 173 9.30 -7.21 7.40
C THR A 173 7.85 -7.02 7.83
N LEU A 174 7.49 -7.56 8.98
CA LEU A 174 6.21 -7.29 9.65
C LEU A 174 6.34 -6.03 10.52
N ILE A 175 5.40 -5.10 10.37
CA ILE A 175 5.23 -3.93 11.23
C ILE A 175 3.90 -4.09 11.97
N ALA A 176 3.92 -4.16 13.29
CA ALA A 176 2.74 -4.36 14.12
C ALA A 176 2.89 -3.71 15.50
N ALA A 177 1.79 -3.55 16.23
CA ALA A 177 1.82 -3.02 17.60
C ALA A 177 2.46 -4.02 18.57
N ASN A 178 2.07 -5.30 18.46
CA ASN A 178 2.60 -6.39 19.27
C ASN A 178 3.48 -7.28 18.40
N LEU A 179 4.77 -7.35 18.75
CA LEU A 179 5.70 -8.26 18.10
C LEU A 179 5.50 -9.65 18.69
N THR A 180 5.21 -10.63 17.85
CA THR A 180 5.02 -12.01 18.28
C THR A 180 6.33 -12.80 18.13
N GLU A 181 6.62 -13.72 19.04
CA GLU A 181 7.79 -14.62 18.97
C GLU A 181 7.82 -15.46 17.67
N GLN A 182 6.70 -15.58 16.98
CA GLN A 182 6.59 -16.33 15.73
C GLN A 182 7.44 -15.77 14.57
N PHE A 183 7.90 -14.51 14.66
CA PHE A 183 8.80 -13.86 13.69
C PHE A 183 10.22 -13.70 14.21
N SER A 184 10.59 -14.25 15.38
CA SER A 184 11.97 -14.23 15.85
C SER A 184 12.86 -15.06 14.93
N ASP A 185 14.09 -14.58 14.73
CA ASP A 185 15.10 -15.25 13.90
C ASP A 185 15.43 -16.65 14.46
N ASN A 186 15.26 -17.66 13.64
CA ASN A 186 16.02 -18.91 13.72
C ASN A 186 17.11 -18.85 12.67
#